data_ffcabf2de6ce179a11b02f46b1f675aa
#
_entry.id   ffcabf2de6ce179a11b02f46b1f675aa
#
_cell.length_a   1.000
_cell.length_b   1.000
_cell.length_c   1.000
_cell.angle_alpha   90.00
_cell.angle_beta   90.00
_cell.angle_gamma   90.00
#
_symmetry.space_group_name_H-M   'P 1'
#
loop_
_entity.id
_entity.type
_entity.pdbx_description
1 polymer ?
#
loop_
_entity_poly.entity_id
_entity_poly.type
_entity_poly.pdbx_seq_one_letter_code
_entity_poly.pdbx_strand_id
1 'polypeptide(L)'
;MATVNDKIKKILAMIDGATTEGEARAASLALQRLLVANDMTLDEISLSDDAPEINETGEDVGKRVAIWVKALAYVIASNYRCESYFHVRHERDFWTNRQKITSKQVVFVGEAEDSVVAAGCFRATRHAIERCFTSYVERRFHETGVRIGKQSGSKNSYCLGFVEGLKQAYGEQVAADESFALAVVVPETVASRAVSCGRWSLMNRITG
;
A
#
# COMPACT_ATOMS: atom_id res chain seq x y z
N MET A 1 5.98 11.72 26.48
CA MET A 1 6.70 11.39 25.23
C MET A 1 5.69 10.83 24.26
N ALA A 2 5.74 11.18 22.95
CA ALA A 2 4.84 10.60 21.96
C ALA A 2 5.17 9.12 21.76
N THR A 3 4.17 8.25 21.76
CA THR A 3 4.33 6.81 21.53
C THR A 3 4.70 6.55 20.08
N VAL A 4 5.21 5.34 19.77
CA VAL A 4 5.48 4.93 18.38
C VAL A 4 4.20 5.01 17.54
N ASN A 5 3.08 4.56 18.07
CA ASN A 5 1.77 4.64 17.43
C ASN A 5 1.34 6.08 17.11
N ASP A 6 1.65 7.04 17.98
CA ASP A 6 1.38 8.47 17.72
C ASP A 6 2.22 8.99 16.56
N LYS A 7 3.49 8.56 16.48
CA LYS A 7 4.38 8.91 15.36
C LYS A 7 3.89 8.32 14.04
N ILE A 8 3.49 7.03 14.02
CA ILE A 8 2.92 6.35 12.86
C ILE A 8 1.68 7.11 12.36
N LYS A 9 0.72 7.38 13.25
CA LYS A 9 -0.50 8.14 12.91
C LYS A 9 -0.18 9.51 12.31
N LYS A 10 0.80 10.21 12.88
CA LYS A 10 1.23 11.52 12.38
C LYS A 10 1.84 11.43 10.99
N ILE A 11 2.70 10.43 10.71
CA ILE A 11 3.31 10.26 9.40
C ILE A 11 2.26 9.83 8.37
N LEU A 12 1.32 8.94 8.73
CA LEU A 12 0.20 8.58 7.85
C LEU A 12 -0.64 9.80 7.48
N ALA A 13 -0.90 10.70 8.44
CA ALA A 13 -1.59 11.97 8.17
C ALA A 13 -0.76 12.91 7.26
N MET A 14 0.57 12.88 7.37
CA MET A 14 1.44 13.64 6.46
C MET A 14 1.39 13.07 5.02
N ILE A 15 1.40 11.74 4.86
CA ILE A 15 1.22 11.11 3.55
C ILE A 15 -0.15 11.49 2.98
N ASP A 16 -1.20 11.31 3.78
CA ASP A 16 -2.57 11.66 3.37
C ASP A 16 -2.73 13.14 3.04
N GLY A 17 -2.07 14.05 3.75
CA GLY A 17 -2.09 15.49 3.50
C GLY A 17 -1.16 15.97 2.37
N ALA A 18 -0.28 15.14 1.83
CA ALA A 18 0.71 15.53 0.83
C ALA A 18 0.06 16.11 -0.44
N THR A 19 0.60 17.22 -0.91
CA THR A 19 0.14 17.94 -2.11
C THR A 19 1.09 17.76 -3.28
N THR A 20 2.31 17.29 -3.02
CA THR A 20 3.34 17.00 -4.03
C THR A 20 3.82 15.55 -3.93
N GLU A 21 4.30 15.03 -5.06
CA GLU A 21 4.88 13.68 -5.13
C GLU A 21 6.09 13.52 -4.18
N GLY A 22 6.92 14.57 -4.08
CA GLY A 22 8.08 14.59 -3.20
C GLY A 22 7.72 14.48 -1.73
N GLU A 23 6.71 15.22 -1.27
CA GLU A 23 6.20 15.14 0.10
C GLU A 23 5.65 13.75 0.43
N ALA A 24 4.79 13.20 -0.44
CA ALA A 24 4.21 11.88 -0.26
C ALA A 24 5.30 10.79 -0.18
N ARG A 25 6.29 10.87 -1.08
CA ARG A 25 7.43 9.94 -1.11
C ARG A 25 8.29 10.05 0.14
N ALA A 26 8.68 11.27 0.53
CA ALA A 26 9.49 11.50 1.72
C ALA A 26 8.82 10.99 3.00
N ALA A 27 7.52 11.24 3.15
CA ALA A 27 6.75 10.77 4.31
C ALA A 27 6.60 9.23 4.30
N SER A 28 6.41 8.60 3.13
CA SER A 28 6.36 7.12 3.02
C SER A 28 7.67 6.46 3.40
N LEU A 29 8.81 7.02 2.98
CA LEU A 29 10.15 6.56 3.37
C LEU A 29 10.41 6.75 4.87
N ALA A 30 9.94 7.88 5.45
CA ALA A 30 10.06 8.12 6.88
C ALA A 30 9.24 7.11 7.72
N LEU A 31 8.07 6.68 7.22
CA LEU A 31 7.27 5.64 7.86
C LEU A 31 8.03 4.31 7.90
N GLN A 32 8.61 3.88 6.77
CA GLN A 32 9.40 2.65 6.70
C GLN A 32 10.60 2.71 7.66
N ARG A 33 11.33 3.83 7.70
CA ARG A 33 12.44 4.01 8.66
C ARG A 33 12.00 3.89 10.11
N LEU A 34 10.84 4.47 10.44
CA LEU A 34 10.30 4.39 11.80
C LEU A 34 10.01 2.94 12.19
N LEU A 35 9.45 2.16 11.29
CA LEU A 35 9.12 0.75 11.55
C LEU A 35 10.39 -0.09 11.73
N VAL A 36 11.33 0.01 10.79
CA VAL A 36 12.62 -0.71 10.87
C VAL A 36 13.36 -0.40 12.18
N ALA A 37 13.40 0.88 12.58
CA ALA A 37 14.05 1.28 13.82
C ALA A 37 13.36 0.73 15.07
N ASN A 38 12.05 0.48 15.03
CA ASN A 38 11.32 -0.08 16.16
C ASN A 38 11.37 -1.61 16.20
N ASP A 39 11.35 -2.29 15.06
CA ASP A 39 11.56 -3.73 15.00
C ASP A 39 12.93 -4.14 15.56
N MET A 40 13.96 -3.38 15.21
CA MET A 40 15.31 -3.60 15.78
C MET A 40 15.36 -3.43 17.30
N THR A 41 14.51 -2.55 17.87
CA THR A 41 14.41 -2.37 19.33
C THR A 41 13.52 -3.42 20.00
N LEU A 42 12.56 -4.01 19.28
CA LEU A 42 11.68 -5.05 19.83
C LEU A 42 12.33 -6.43 19.82
N ASP A 43 13.11 -6.76 18.80
CA ASP A 43 13.88 -8.01 18.75
C ASP A 43 14.91 -8.15 19.89
N GLU A 44 15.41 -7.01 20.40
CA GLU A 44 16.27 -7.00 21.59
C GLU A 44 15.51 -7.29 22.90
N ILE A 45 14.18 -7.17 22.90
CA ILE A 45 13.33 -7.27 24.12
C ILE A 45 12.42 -8.51 24.09
N SER A 46 12.09 -9.07 22.91
CA SER A 46 11.14 -10.18 22.79
C SER A 46 11.81 -11.53 23.00
N LEU A 47 11.95 -11.94 24.25
CA LEU A 47 12.18 -13.33 24.66
C LEU A 47 10.87 -14.12 24.85
N SER A 48 9.79 -13.76 24.15
CA SER A 48 8.53 -14.50 24.23
C SER A 48 8.47 -15.57 23.13
N ASP A 49 8.32 -16.81 23.54
CA ASP A 49 8.18 -18.02 22.69
C ASP A 49 6.81 -18.08 21.94
N ASP A 50 5.99 -17.05 22.01
CA ASP A 50 4.69 -17.03 21.33
C ASP A 50 4.88 -16.66 19.85
N ALA A 51 4.37 -17.54 18.96
CA ALA A 51 4.36 -17.27 17.53
C ALA A 51 3.57 -15.98 17.22
N PRO A 52 4.10 -15.09 16.36
CA PRO A 52 3.43 -13.82 16.05
C PRO A 52 2.04 -14.05 15.47
N GLU A 53 1.07 -13.27 15.93
CA GLU A 53 -0.30 -13.33 15.44
C GLU A 53 -0.38 -12.74 14.03
N ILE A 54 -0.83 -13.55 13.06
CA ILE A 54 -1.02 -13.13 11.67
C ILE A 54 -2.42 -12.55 11.50
N ASN A 55 -2.50 -11.30 11.10
CA ASN A 55 -3.74 -10.57 10.88
C ASN A 55 -3.97 -10.21 9.41
N GLU A 56 -5.25 -10.01 9.08
CA GLU A 56 -5.71 -9.57 7.77
C GLU A 56 -6.40 -8.21 7.89
N THR A 57 -5.89 -7.20 7.19
CA THR A 57 -6.47 -5.85 7.19
C THR A 57 -6.90 -5.47 5.79
N GLY A 58 -8.19 -5.16 5.59
CA GLY A 58 -8.79 -4.87 4.29
C GLY A 58 -9.11 -3.40 4.07
N GLU A 59 -8.80 -2.88 2.87
CA GLU A 59 -9.17 -1.53 2.40
C GLU A 59 -10.07 -1.61 1.17
N ASP A 60 -11.20 -0.91 1.18
CA ASP A 60 -12.14 -0.88 0.05
C ASP A 60 -11.55 -0.08 -1.12
N VAL A 61 -11.62 -0.65 -2.32
CA VAL A 61 -11.12 -0.04 -3.56
C VAL A 61 -12.22 0.13 -4.61
N GLY A 62 -13.47 -0.13 -4.23
CA GLY A 62 -14.62 -0.03 -5.10
C GLY A 62 -14.79 -1.21 -6.05
N LYS A 63 -15.73 -1.10 -6.99
CA LYS A 63 -16.06 -2.20 -7.91
C LYS A 63 -15.01 -2.46 -8.98
N ARG A 64 -14.38 -1.39 -9.48
CA ARG A 64 -13.38 -1.45 -10.56
C ARG A 64 -12.03 -1.03 -10.02
N VAL A 65 -11.09 -1.95 -10.01
CA VAL A 65 -9.73 -1.70 -9.53
C VAL A 65 -8.86 -1.31 -10.72
N ALA A 66 -8.35 -0.08 -10.69
CA ALA A 66 -7.39 0.39 -11.69
C ALA A 66 -6.05 -0.34 -11.54
N ILE A 67 -5.29 -0.44 -12.62
CA ILE A 67 -4.02 -1.17 -12.64
C ILE A 67 -2.99 -0.56 -11.68
N TRP A 68 -2.95 0.77 -11.55
CA TRP A 68 -2.06 1.45 -10.62
C TRP A 68 -2.38 1.17 -9.14
N VAL A 69 -3.66 0.92 -8.81
CA VAL A 69 -4.07 0.53 -7.45
C VAL A 69 -3.52 -0.85 -7.09
N LYS A 70 -3.49 -1.76 -8.07
CA LYS A 70 -2.88 -3.09 -7.90
C LYS A 70 -1.37 -2.99 -7.71
N ALA A 71 -0.71 -2.17 -8.53
CA ALA A 71 0.72 -1.93 -8.42
C ALA A 71 1.08 -1.30 -7.08
N LEU A 72 0.29 -0.31 -6.61
CA LEU A 72 0.49 0.31 -5.30
C LEU A 72 0.36 -0.71 -4.17
N ALA A 73 -0.68 -1.56 -4.20
CA ALA A 73 -0.87 -2.58 -3.18
C ALA A 73 0.34 -3.52 -3.08
N TYR A 74 0.87 -3.96 -4.23
CA TYR A 74 2.07 -4.78 -4.28
C TYR A 74 3.30 -4.04 -3.71
N VAL A 75 3.54 -2.80 -4.12
CA VAL A 75 4.69 -2.01 -3.63
C VAL A 75 4.61 -1.80 -2.11
N ILE A 76 3.43 -1.49 -1.58
CA ILE A 76 3.26 -1.33 -0.13
C ILE A 76 3.47 -2.67 0.58
N ALA A 77 2.82 -3.76 0.15
CA ALA A 77 2.97 -5.06 0.79
C ALA A 77 4.44 -5.48 0.89
N SER A 78 5.18 -5.41 -0.23
CA SER A 78 6.60 -5.79 -0.29
C SER A 78 7.52 -4.96 0.61
N ASN A 79 7.12 -3.76 1.02
CA ASN A 79 7.93 -2.88 1.85
C ASN A 79 7.50 -2.82 3.33
N TYR A 80 6.41 -3.55 3.67
CA TYR A 80 5.86 -3.60 5.02
C TYR A 80 5.65 -5.04 5.52
N ARG A 81 6.47 -6.00 5.08
CA ARG A 81 6.48 -7.40 5.52
C ARG A 81 5.13 -8.11 5.35
N CYS A 82 4.33 -7.66 4.37
CA CYS A 82 3.00 -8.17 4.11
C CYS A 82 2.91 -8.86 2.75
N GLU A 83 1.97 -9.78 2.64
CA GLU A 83 1.39 -10.20 1.36
C GLU A 83 0.10 -9.44 1.11
N SER A 84 -0.29 -9.30 -0.17
CA SER A 84 -1.56 -8.67 -0.50
C SER A 84 -2.36 -9.45 -1.53
N TYR A 85 -3.68 -9.43 -1.38
CA TYR A 85 -4.60 -10.03 -2.33
C TYR A 85 -5.88 -9.20 -2.49
N PHE A 86 -6.66 -9.49 -3.54
CA PHE A 86 -7.94 -8.85 -3.77
C PHE A 86 -9.09 -9.76 -3.34
N HIS A 87 -9.85 -9.33 -2.36
CA HIS A 87 -11.10 -9.97 -1.99
C HIS A 87 -12.26 -9.34 -2.76
N VAL A 88 -13.11 -10.17 -3.38
CA VAL A 88 -14.29 -9.71 -4.12
C VAL A 88 -15.53 -10.01 -3.27
N ARG A 89 -16.23 -8.96 -2.87
CA ARG A 89 -17.48 -9.08 -2.14
C ARG A 89 -18.64 -9.23 -3.11
N HIS A 90 -19.40 -10.28 -2.94
CA HIS A 90 -20.60 -10.57 -3.70
C HIS A 90 -21.83 -10.41 -2.83
N GLU A 91 -22.88 -9.83 -3.40
CA GLU A 91 -24.23 -9.87 -2.85
C GLU A 91 -25.16 -10.58 -3.82
N ARG A 92 -26.15 -11.26 -3.27
CA ARG A 92 -27.20 -11.89 -4.07
C ARG A 92 -28.33 -10.87 -4.27
N ASP A 93 -28.62 -10.55 -5.52
CA ASP A 93 -29.74 -9.70 -5.88
C ASP A 93 -31.05 -10.40 -5.53
N PHE A 94 -31.88 -9.73 -4.73
CA PHE A 94 -33.11 -10.30 -4.19
C PHE A 94 -34.13 -10.69 -5.30
N TRP A 95 -34.18 -9.88 -6.37
CA TRP A 95 -35.16 -10.07 -7.44
C TRP A 95 -34.74 -11.06 -8.50
N THR A 96 -33.45 -11.06 -8.85
CA THR A 96 -32.93 -11.86 -9.95
C THR A 96 -32.22 -13.12 -9.47
N ASN A 97 -32.02 -13.27 -8.16
CA ASN A 97 -31.23 -14.33 -7.52
C ASN A 97 -29.80 -14.49 -8.10
N ARG A 98 -29.28 -13.46 -8.82
CA ARG A 98 -27.94 -13.45 -9.39
C ARG A 98 -26.93 -12.84 -8.43
N GLN A 99 -25.73 -13.40 -8.44
CA GLN A 99 -24.62 -12.80 -7.71
C GLN A 99 -24.15 -11.54 -8.42
N LYS A 100 -24.06 -10.44 -7.66
CA LYS A 100 -23.56 -9.14 -8.12
C LYS A 100 -22.36 -8.74 -7.28
N ILE A 101 -21.27 -8.32 -7.95
CA ILE A 101 -20.12 -7.76 -7.27
C ILE A 101 -20.51 -6.40 -6.67
N THR A 102 -20.41 -6.27 -5.36
CA THR A 102 -20.71 -5.01 -4.64
C THR A 102 -19.49 -4.16 -4.44
N SER A 103 -18.37 -4.75 -3.99
CA SER A 103 -17.10 -4.06 -3.83
C SER A 103 -15.93 -5.04 -3.96
N LYS A 104 -14.72 -4.49 -4.09
CA LYS A 104 -13.46 -5.20 -3.97
C LYS A 104 -12.64 -4.55 -2.87
N GLN A 105 -11.94 -5.38 -2.11
CA GLN A 105 -11.01 -4.94 -1.08
C GLN A 105 -9.61 -5.41 -1.43
N VAL A 106 -8.62 -4.57 -1.17
CA VAL A 106 -7.22 -5.00 -1.02
C VAL A 106 -7.09 -5.48 0.41
N VAL A 107 -6.60 -6.67 0.62
CA VAL A 107 -6.34 -7.23 1.95
C VAL A 107 -4.83 -7.40 2.10
N PHE A 108 -4.29 -6.87 3.18
CA PHE A 108 -2.91 -7.04 3.59
C PHE A 108 -2.85 -8.12 4.67
N VAL A 109 -2.00 -9.11 4.47
CA VAL A 109 -1.74 -10.21 5.39
C VAL A 109 -0.34 -10.01 5.94
N GLY A 110 -0.21 -9.88 7.24
CA GLY A 110 1.07 -9.64 7.90
C GLY A 110 0.97 -9.95 9.39
N GLU A 111 2.06 -9.77 10.11
CA GLU A 111 1.99 -9.74 11.56
C GLU A 111 1.04 -8.61 12.03
N ALA A 112 0.52 -8.71 13.25
CA ALA A 112 -0.63 -7.92 13.70
C ALA A 112 -0.54 -6.42 13.38
N GLU A 113 0.60 -5.79 13.65
CA GLU A 113 0.81 -4.37 13.44
C GLU A 113 1.15 -4.03 11.99
N ASP A 114 1.92 -4.88 11.30
CA ASP A 114 2.36 -4.69 9.92
C ASP A 114 1.18 -4.58 8.96
N SER A 115 0.19 -5.46 9.09
CA SER A 115 -1.00 -5.45 8.23
C SER A 115 -1.82 -4.17 8.39
N VAL A 116 -1.94 -3.64 9.61
CA VAL A 116 -2.66 -2.39 9.91
C VAL A 116 -1.92 -1.18 9.34
N VAL A 117 -0.59 -1.15 9.52
CA VAL A 117 0.25 -0.05 9.01
C VAL A 117 0.30 -0.07 7.49
N ALA A 118 0.45 -1.25 6.86
CA ALA A 118 0.42 -1.41 5.41
C ALA A 118 -0.91 -0.91 4.81
N ALA A 119 -2.05 -1.30 5.40
CA ALA A 119 -3.36 -0.84 4.97
C ALA A 119 -3.52 0.68 5.13
N GLY A 120 -3.07 1.24 6.25
CA GLY A 120 -3.06 2.69 6.50
C GLY A 120 -2.18 3.45 5.50
N CYS A 121 -0.98 2.96 5.23
CA CYS A 121 -0.06 3.53 4.25
C CYS A 121 -0.63 3.45 2.83
N PHE A 122 -1.20 2.32 2.44
CA PHE A 122 -1.86 2.15 1.15
C PHE A 122 -3.00 3.17 0.96
N ARG A 123 -3.89 3.32 1.95
CA ARG A 123 -4.99 4.29 1.91
C ARG A 123 -4.48 5.71 1.76
N ALA A 124 -3.55 6.13 2.63
CA ALA A 124 -2.99 7.48 2.63
C ALA A 124 -2.28 7.80 1.30
N THR A 125 -1.44 6.88 0.80
CA THR A 125 -0.72 7.05 -0.47
C THR A 125 -1.67 7.07 -1.66
N ARG A 126 -2.70 6.24 -1.67
CA ARG A 126 -3.73 6.26 -2.72
C ARG A 126 -4.42 7.63 -2.81
N HIS A 127 -4.79 8.21 -1.67
CA HIS A 127 -5.38 9.55 -1.61
C HIS A 127 -4.39 10.63 -2.07
N ALA A 128 -3.12 10.54 -1.65
CA ALA A 128 -2.07 11.46 -2.11
C ALA A 128 -1.90 11.43 -3.62
N ILE A 129 -1.85 10.24 -4.23
CA ILE A 129 -1.74 10.07 -5.70
C ILE A 129 -2.92 10.77 -6.41
N GLU A 130 -4.14 10.59 -5.91
CA GLU A 130 -5.33 11.20 -6.52
C GLU A 130 -5.31 12.72 -6.41
N ARG A 131 -4.85 13.29 -5.30
CA ARG A 131 -4.67 14.74 -5.14
C ARG A 131 -3.56 15.28 -6.02
N CYS A 132 -2.40 14.64 -6.02
CA CYS A 132 -1.28 15.04 -6.88
C CYS A 132 -1.67 15.03 -8.36
N PHE A 133 -2.46 14.04 -8.80
CA PHE A 133 -3.00 14.03 -10.15
C PHE A 133 -3.92 15.24 -10.43
N THR A 134 -4.80 15.59 -9.50
CA THR A 134 -5.68 16.75 -9.64
C THR A 134 -4.86 18.03 -9.78
N SER A 135 -3.89 18.25 -8.90
CA SER A 135 -2.98 19.40 -8.95
C SER A 135 -2.15 19.42 -10.25
N TYR A 136 -1.73 18.24 -10.74
CA TYR A 136 -1.04 18.13 -12.03
C TYR A 136 -1.92 18.58 -13.19
N VAL A 137 -3.18 18.15 -13.22
CA VAL A 137 -4.14 18.54 -14.29
C VAL A 137 -4.40 20.04 -14.28
N GLU A 138 -4.59 20.63 -13.10
CA GLU A 138 -4.80 22.07 -12.93
C GLU A 138 -3.59 22.87 -13.40
N ARG A 139 -2.39 22.52 -12.96
CA ARG A 139 -1.13 23.15 -13.38
C ARG A 139 -0.96 23.07 -14.89
N ARG A 140 -1.13 21.90 -15.50
CA ARG A 140 -1.04 21.74 -16.97
C ARG A 140 -2.04 22.58 -17.72
N PHE A 141 -3.25 22.72 -17.21
CA PHE A 141 -4.24 23.60 -17.80
C PHE A 141 -3.81 25.07 -17.76
N HIS A 142 -3.27 25.53 -16.63
CA HIS A 142 -2.77 26.91 -16.49
C HIS A 142 -1.56 27.17 -17.42
N GLU A 143 -0.68 26.20 -17.60
CA GLU A 143 0.51 26.35 -18.45
C GLU A 143 0.21 26.30 -19.95
N THR A 144 -0.72 25.45 -20.38
CA THR A 144 -0.91 25.12 -21.79
C THR A 144 -2.26 25.57 -22.38
N GLY A 145 -3.23 25.93 -21.51
CA GLY A 145 -4.61 26.18 -21.90
C GLY A 145 -5.37 24.92 -22.32
N VAL A 146 -4.70 23.73 -22.34
CA VAL A 146 -5.29 22.48 -22.81
C VAL A 146 -5.79 21.66 -21.61
N ARG A 147 -7.09 21.36 -21.60
CA ARG A 147 -7.66 20.46 -20.62
C ARG A 147 -7.24 19.03 -20.93
N ILE A 148 -6.55 18.38 -19.97
CA ILE A 148 -6.37 16.93 -20.02
C ILE A 148 -7.75 16.32 -19.85
N GLY A 149 -8.28 15.74 -20.94
CA GLY A 149 -9.61 15.11 -20.90
C GLY A 149 -9.63 13.98 -19.86
N LYS A 150 -10.83 13.64 -19.38
CA LYS A 150 -11.07 12.49 -18.49
C LYS A 150 -10.76 11.13 -19.17
N GLN A 151 -9.95 11.12 -20.21
CA GLN A 151 -9.51 9.89 -20.85
C GLN A 151 -8.73 9.06 -19.82
N SER A 152 -9.21 7.87 -19.58
CA SER A 152 -8.70 6.93 -18.59
C SER A 152 -7.19 6.67 -18.67
N GLY A 153 -6.59 6.84 -19.86
CA GLY A 153 -5.16 6.63 -20.10
C GLY A 153 -4.26 7.59 -19.32
N SER A 154 -4.53 8.90 -19.37
CA SER A 154 -3.66 9.91 -18.74
C SER A 154 -3.60 9.76 -17.22
N LYS A 155 -4.75 9.49 -16.55
CA LYS A 155 -4.75 9.25 -15.11
C LYS A 155 -3.98 7.99 -14.75
N ASN A 156 -4.21 6.90 -15.47
CA ASN A 156 -3.50 5.65 -15.19
C ASN A 156 -2.00 5.76 -15.41
N SER A 157 -1.55 6.42 -16.48
CA SER A 157 -0.12 6.63 -16.75
C SER A 157 0.54 7.48 -15.68
N TYR A 158 -0.09 8.59 -15.26
CA TYR A 158 0.42 9.42 -14.17
C TYR A 158 0.54 8.64 -12.87
N CYS A 159 -0.54 7.95 -12.47
CA CYS A 159 -0.56 7.21 -11.21
C CYS A 159 0.44 6.03 -11.22
N LEU A 160 0.63 5.35 -12.36
CA LEU A 160 1.66 4.31 -12.50
C LEU A 160 3.07 4.89 -12.38
N GLY A 161 3.33 6.05 -13.00
CA GLY A 161 4.62 6.75 -12.86
C GLY A 161 4.91 7.12 -11.41
N PHE A 162 3.90 7.59 -10.66
CA PHE A 162 4.04 7.87 -9.24
C PHE A 162 4.39 6.60 -8.44
N VAL A 163 3.67 5.50 -8.68
CA VAL A 163 3.92 4.20 -8.00
C VAL A 163 5.31 3.68 -8.32
N GLU A 164 5.76 3.78 -9.57
CA GLU A 164 7.12 3.36 -9.95
C GLU A 164 8.19 4.22 -9.28
N GLY A 165 7.99 5.55 -9.22
CA GLY A 165 8.89 6.44 -8.49
C GLY A 165 8.92 6.16 -6.97
N LEU A 166 7.81 5.74 -6.37
CA LEU A 166 7.77 5.31 -4.97
C LEU A 166 8.52 3.98 -4.78
N LYS A 167 8.31 3.01 -5.67
CA LYS A 167 9.01 1.71 -5.67
C LYS A 167 10.52 1.90 -5.77
N GLN A 168 10.97 2.76 -6.69
CA GLN A 168 12.38 3.08 -6.83
C GLN A 168 12.95 3.69 -5.54
N ALA A 169 12.25 4.64 -4.92
CA ALA A 169 12.69 5.28 -3.69
C ALA A 169 12.80 4.31 -2.51
N TYR A 170 11.88 3.35 -2.38
CA TYR A 170 12.01 2.28 -1.40
C TYR A 170 13.22 1.37 -1.71
N GLY A 171 13.42 1.01 -2.98
CA GLY A 171 14.58 0.21 -3.39
C GLY A 171 15.91 0.90 -3.10
N GLU A 172 16.02 2.20 -3.35
CA GLU A 172 17.18 3.01 -3.01
C GLU A 172 17.43 3.06 -1.49
N GLN A 173 16.37 3.18 -0.68
CA GLN A 173 16.47 3.17 0.77
C GLN A 173 16.95 1.82 1.31
N VAL A 174 16.44 0.72 0.77
CA VAL A 174 16.86 -0.66 1.14
C VAL A 174 18.31 -0.90 0.69
N ALA A 175 18.71 -0.44 -0.49
CA ALA A 175 20.08 -0.60 -0.98
C ALA A 175 21.11 0.25 -0.21
N ALA A 176 20.69 1.34 0.41
CA ALA A 176 21.57 2.23 1.18
C ALA A 176 21.93 1.69 2.57
N ASP A 177 21.15 0.75 3.12
CA ASP A 177 21.34 0.23 4.46
C ASP A 177 20.88 -1.23 4.54
N GLU A 178 21.80 -2.15 4.85
CA GLU A 178 21.54 -3.59 4.95
C GLU A 178 20.47 -3.95 5.99
N SER A 179 20.31 -3.14 7.04
CA SER A 179 19.28 -3.36 8.06
C SER A 179 17.87 -3.35 7.47
N PHE A 180 17.63 -2.51 6.44
CA PHE A 180 16.35 -2.49 5.72
C PHE A 180 16.14 -3.72 4.87
N ALA A 181 17.19 -4.29 4.29
CA ALA A 181 17.07 -5.50 3.47
C ALA A 181 16.54 -6.69 4.27
N LEU A 182 16.94 -6.80 5.52
CA LEU A 182 16.44 -7.84 6.44
C LEU A 182 15.03 -7.51 6.96
N ALA A 183 14.80 -6.25 7.32
CA ALA A 183 13.55 -5.80 7.91
C ALA A 183 12.34 -5.81 6.96
N VAL A 184 12.53 -5.80 5.64
CA VAL A 184 11.41 -5.87 4.66
C VAL A 184 11.11 -7.30 4.19
N VAL A 185 11.83 -8.32 4.67
CA VAL A 185 11.58 -9.72 4.29
C VAL A 185 10.22 -10.17 4.85
N VAL A 186 9.36 -10.66 3.96
CA VAL A 186 8.08 -11.23 4.36
C VAL A 186 8.34 -12.54 5.12
N PRO A 187 7.85 -12.69 6.36
CA PRO A 187 8.02 -13.93 7.12
C PRO A 187 7.39 -15.13 6.38
N GLU A 188 8.02 -16.30 6.47
CA GLU A 188 7.53 -17.53 5.81
C GLU A 188 6.13 -17.93 6.31
N THR A 189 5.82 -17.64 7.56
CA THR A 189 4.50 -17.83 8.18
C THR A 189 3.42 -17.01 7.46
N VAL A 190 3.71 -15.76 7.11
CA VAL A 190 2.81 -14.85 6.37
C VAL A 190 2.63 -15.34 4.93
N ALA A 191 3.73 -15.70 4.25
CA ALA A 191 3.69 -16.24 2.89
C ALA A 191 2.86 -17.54 2.81
N SER A 192 3.06 -18.46 3.75
CA SER A 192 2.32 -19.71 3.84
C SER A 192 0.83 -19.48 4.10
N ARG A 193 0.47 -18.52 4.93
CA ARG A 193 -0.92 -18.15 5.21
C ARG A 193 -1.61 -17.60 3.96
N ALA A 194 -0.95 -16.73 3.20
CA ALA A 194 -1.48 -16.17 1.96
C ALA A 194 -1.77 -17.27 0.92
N VAL A 195 -0.89 -18.27 0.81
CA VAL A 195 -1.06 -19.42 -0.08
C VAL A 195 -2.21 -20.32 0.37
N SER A 196 -2.32 -20.65 1.66
CA SER A 196 -3.33 -21.57 2.21
C SER A 196 -4.76 -21.05 2.05
N CYS A 197 -4.95 -19.75 1.95
CA CYS A 197 -6.26 -19.13 1.68
C CYS A 197 -6.70 -19.24 0.21
N GLY A 198 -5.96 -19.96 -0.65
CA GLY A 198 -6.26 -20.09 -2.10
C GLY A 198 -6.18 -18.75 -2.84
N ARG A 199 -5.53 -17.77 -2.23
CA ARG A 199 -5.46 -16.38 -2.65
C ARG A 199 -4.10 -16.11 -3.25
N TRP A 200 -4.00 -16.28 -4.56
CA TRP A 200 -2.77 -16.12 -5.32
C TRP A 200 -2.23 -14.70 -5.20
N SER A 201 -0.97 -14.57 -4.85
CA SER A 201 -0.20 -13.33 -4.97
C SER A 201 -0.37 -12.75 -6.37
N LEU A 202 -0.55 -11.45 -6.47
CA LEU A 202 -0.70 -10.69 -7.73
C LEU A 202 0.47 -10.86 -8.71
N MET A 203 1.60 -11.36 -8.23
CA MET A 203 2.84 -11.45 -8.98
C MET A 203 2.76 -12.39 -10.19
N ASN A 204 1.98 -13.47 -10.16
CA ASN A 204 1.91 -14.46 -11.24
C ASN A 204 1.01 -14.08 -12.42
N ARG A 205 0.34 -12.92 -12.41
CA ARG A 205 -0.54 -12.47 -13.51
C ARG A 205 -0.04 -11.26 -14.30
N ILE A 206 1.08 -10.68 -13.92
CA ILE A 206 1.65 -9.50 -14.61
C ILE A 206 2.79 -9.91 -15.56
N THR A 207 3.32 -11.13 -15.41
CA THR A 207 4.40 -11.69 -16.23
C THR A 207 3.95 -12.76 -17.22
N GLY A 208 2.65 -12.90 -17.46
CA GLY A 208 2.08 -13.79 -18.47
C GLY A 208 1.48 -13.02 -19.64
#